data_5d17d43d54143c73d8abdec00192bf24
#
_entry.id   5d17d43d54143c73d8abdec00192bf24
#
_cell.length_a   1.000
_cell.length_b   1.000
_cell.length_c   1.000
_cell.angle_alpha   90.00
_cell.angle_beta   90.00
_cell.angle_gamma   90.00
#
_symmetry.space_group_name_H-M   'P 1'
#
loop_
_entity.id
_entity.type
_entity.pdbx_description
1 polymer ?
#
loop_
_entity_poly.entity_id
_entity_poly.type
_entity_poly.pdbx_seq_one_letter_code
_entity_poly.pdbx_strand_id
1 'polypeptide(L)'
;MKRTSSYICLFAICLTAQFANAAAIIESAAGLTAASITAARDAFRVDLGGGTVAGANGSFGGLRREINWDGVPDSLSAPNALPFNFFNSTSPRGAEFSTPGTGFQVSSNAGMGPVNFGNIDPTYTNVFAAFSSQRLFTAVGSNIVDVNFFLPGTATPAGVTGFGSVFSDVDLANTTSIQYFSTAGISLGTFFVPAQFGSQTFSFLGVSFNAGEMIGRVRITNGNRALGAGVTDQNGDLRDVVVMDDFIYSEPAGVPEPATILTGLAGLSLVVIARRRKLTNATRQSN
;
A
#
# COMPACT_ATOMS: atom_id res chain seq x y z
N MET A 1 -66.10 -33.15 -0.04
CA MET A 1 -65.23 -31.95 -0.04
C MET A 1 -63.88 -32.31 0.60
N LYS A 2 -62.84 -32.57 -0.19
CA LYS A 2 -61.47 -32.80 0.33
C LYS A 2 -60.66 -31.57 0.07
N ARG A 3 -60.16 -30.91 1.16
CA ARG A 3 -59.27 -29.76 1.11
C ARG A 3 -57.82 -30.29 0.95
N THR A 4 -57.22 -30.09 -0.18
CA THR A 4 -55.81 -30.30 -0.40
C THR A 4 -55.03 -29.06 0.03
N SER A 5 -54.25 -29.25 1.12
CA SER A 5 -53.34 -28.23 1.66
C SER A 5 -52.02 -28.29 0.86
N SER A 6 -51.73 -27.27 0.05
CA SER A 6 -50.44 -27.16 -0.64
C SER A 6 -49.41 -26.51 0.27
N TYR A 7 -48.45 -27.31 0.73
CA TYR A 7 -47.26 -26.80 1.41
C TYR A 7 -46.25 -26.26 0.39
N ILE A 8 -46.04 -24.96 0.42
CA ILE A 8 -44.98 -24.30 -0.36
C ILE A 8 -43.69 -24.39 0.49
N CYS A 9 -42.79 -25.29 0.12
CA CYS A 9 -41.42 -25.32 0.66
C CYS A 9 -40.66 -24.12 0.14
N LEU A 10 -40.34 -23.18 1.03
CA LEU A 10 -39.45 -22.07 0.74
C LEU A 10 -38.00 -22.59 0.86
N PHE A 11 -37.37 -22.89 -0.27
CA PHE A 11 -35.95 -23.24 -0.31
C PHE A 11 -35.15 -21.96 -0.10
N ALA A 12 -34.61 -21.75 1.09
CA ALA A 12 -33.62 -20.71 1.36
C ALA A 12 -32.27 -21.21 0.79
N ILE A 13 -31.86 -20.68 -0.36
CA ILE A 13 -30.53 -20.90 -0.89
C ILE A 13 -29.58 -20.03 -0.05
N CYS A 14 -28.94 -20.64 0.95
CA CYS A 14 -27.75 -20.04 1.59
C CYS A 14 -26.61 -20.03 0.55
N LEU A 15 -26.37 -18.90 -0.09
CA LEU A 15 -25.10 -18.66 -0.79
C LEU A 15 -24.01 -18.55 0.30
N THR A 16 -23.29 -19.63 0.55
CA THR A 16 -22.00 -19.56 1.24
C THR A 16 -21.02 -18.91 0.27
N ALA A 17 -20.70 -17.64 0.49
CA ALA A 17 -19.57 -17.01 -0.17
C ALA A 17 -18.31 -17.76 0.30
N GLN A 18 -17.76 -18.59 -0.57
CA GLN A 18 -16.41 -19.12 -0.36
C GLN A 18 -15.46 -17.95 -0.59
N PHE A 19 -14.84 -17.47 0.48
CA PHE A 19 -13.70 -16.57 0.37
C PHE A 19 -12.55 -17.42 -0.20
N ALA A 20 -12.26 -17.27 -1.49
CA ALA A 20 -11.01 -17.72 -2.04
C ALA A 20 -9.90 -16.95 -1.30
N ASN A 21 -9.05 -17.64 -0.57
CA ASN A 21 -7.82 -17.03 -0.07
C ASN A 21 -6.98 -16.65 -1.28
N ALA A 22 -6.82 -15.35 -1.51
CA ALA A 22 -5.89 -14.87 -2.51
C ALA A 22 -4.50 -15.37 -2.20
N ALA A 23 -3.85 -15.95 -3.17
CA ALA A 23 -2.43 -16.16 -3.10
C ALA A 23 -1.75 -14.80 -3.34
N ALA A 24 -1.02 -14.30 -2.35
CA ALA A 24 -0.17 -13.14 -2.53
C ALA A 24 0.93 -13.49 -3.54
N ILE A 25 1.13 -12.63 -4.54
CA ILE A 25 2.29 -12.68 -5.44
C ILE A 25 3.36 -11.82 -4.78
N ILE A 26 4.55 -12.39 -4.58
CA ILE A 26 5.64 -11.77 -3.83
C ILE A 26 6.86 -11.67 -4.72
N GLU A 27 7.33 -10.44 -4.91
CA GLU A 27 8.58 -10.13 -5.58
C GLU A 27 9.54 -9.53 -4.56
N SER A 28 10.70 -10.14 -4.37
CA SER A 28 11.67 -9.68 -3.38
C SER A 28 13.10 -10.01 -3.75
N ALA A 29 14.02 -9.15 -3.38
CA ALA A 29 15.45 -9.36 -3.52
C ALA A 29 16.23 -8.48 -2.54
N ALA A 30 17.47 -8.84 -2.24
CA ALA A 30 18.42 -8.03 -1.51
C ALA A 30 19.83 -8.18 -2.09
N GLY A 31 20.67 -7.18 -1.89
CA GLY A 31 22.06 -7.25 -2.32
C GLY A 31 22.85 -5.96 -2.13
N LEU A 32 24.14 -6.02 -2.45
CA LEU A 32 25.11 -4.94 -2.22
C LEU A 32 24.98 -3.76 -3.19
N THR A 33 24.21 -3.90 -4.25
CA THR A 33 24.10 -2.87 -5.28
C THR A 33 22.65 -2.69 -5.74
N ALA A 34 22.31 -1.54 -6.28
CA ALA A 34 21.01 -1.28 -6.88
C ALA A 34 20.62 -2.33 -7.95
N ALA A 35 21.60 -2.81 -8.72
CA ALA A 35 21.38 -3.84 -9.74
C ALA A 35 20.88 -5.17 -9.14
N SER A 36 21.24 -5.48 -7.90
CA SER A 36 20.87 -6.74 -7.24
C SER A 36 19.36 -6.88 -7.04
N ILE A 37 18.63 -5.78 -6.91
CA ILE A 37 17.18 -5.79 -6.65
C ILE A 37 16.34 -5.38 -7.87
N THR A 38 16.98 -4.93 -8.94
CA THR A 38 16.29 -4.38 -10.13
C THR A 38 15.35 -5.39 -10.77
N ALA A 39 15.75 -6.67 -10.87
CA ALA A 39 14.91 -7.71 -11.49
C ALA A 39 13.59 -7.94 -10.71
N ALA A 40 13.65 -8.04 -9.38
CA ALA A 40 12.47 -8.23 -8.55
C ALA A 40 11.55 -6.99 -8.57
N ARG A 41 12.14 -5.78 -8.50
CA ARG A 41 11.39 -4.54 -8.66
C ARG A 41 10.65 -4.47 -10.01
N ASP A 42 11.32 -4.84 -11.09
CA ASP A 42 10.74 -4.76 -12.44
C ASP A 42 9.68 -5.86 -12.66
N ALA A 43 9.87 -7.07 -12.08
CA ALA A 43 8.84 -8.10 -12.05
C ALA A 43 7.58 -7.60 -11.32
N PHE A 44 7.74 -6.96 -10.18
CA PHE A 44 6.60 -6.35 -9.46
C PHE A 44 5.89 -5.25 -10.28
N ARG A 45 6.63 -4.46 -11.05
CA ARG A 45 6.04 -3.49 -11.98
C ARG A 45 5.17 -4.17 -13.06
N VAL A 46 5.58 -5.35 -13.52
CA VAL A 46 4.78 -6.15 -14.47
C VAL A 46 3.52 -6.68 -13.81
N ASP A 47 3.59 -7.17 -12.57
CA ASP A 47 2.42 -7.65 -11.81
C ASP A 47 1.35 -6.57 -11.62
N LEU A 48 1.77 -5.30 -11.47
CA LEU A 48 0.85 -4.16 -11.34
C LEU A 48 0.30 -3.65 -12.69
N GLY A 49 0.71 -4.28 -13.80
CA GLY A 49 0.34 -3.86 -15.15
C GLY A 49 1.28 -2.79 -15.72
N GLY A 50 1.71 -2.99 -16.92
CA GLY A 50 2.64 -2.29 -17.76
C GLY A 50 2.87 -0.77 -17.64
N GLY A 51 3.40 -0.20 -18.73
CA GLY A 51 3.77 1.21 -18.78
C GLY A 51 5.20 1.45 -18.29
N THR A 52 6.04 2.02 -19.15
CA THR A 52 7.46 2.28 -18.88
C THR A 52 7.77 3.76 -18.76
N VAL A 53 6.85 4.63 -19.18
CA VAL A 53 7.03 6.08 -19.20
C VAL A 53 6.12 6.73 -18.16
N ALA A 54 6.71 7.50 -17.26
CA ALA A 54 5.97 8.24 -16.25
C ALA A 54 5.17 9.37 -16.88
N GLY A 55 3.88 9.39 -16.60
CA GLY A 55 2.98 10.52 -16.86
C GLY A 55 2.93 11.46 -15.65
N ALA A 56 1.92 12.35 -15.65
CA ALA A 56 1.70 13.28 -14.56
C ALA A 56 1.57 12.55 -13.20
N ASN A 57 2.20 13.14 -12.17
CA ASN A 57 2.15 12.63 -10.81
C ASN A 57 2.57 11.16 -10.67
N GLY A 58 3.60 10.74 -11.41
CA GLY A 58 4.13 9.39 -11.34
C GLY A 58 3.16 8.29 -11.76
N SER A 59 2.20 8.58 -12.65
CA SER A 59 1.31 7.58 -13.23
C SER A 59 1.97 6.91 -14.43
N PHE A 60 2.00 5.59 -14.43
CA PHE A 60 2.57 4.78 -15.51
C PHE A 60 1.44 4.07 -16.26
N GLY A 61 0.98 4.68 -17.36
CA GLY A 61 -0.09 4.16 -18.20
C GLY A 61 -1.47 4.09 -17.49
N GLY A 62 -1.65 4.77 -16.36
CA GLY A 62 -2.87 4.69 -15.55
C GLY A 62 -3.06 3.37 -14.80
N LEU A 63 -2.05 2.50 -14.80
CA LEU A 63 -2.10 1.16 -14.19
C LEU A 63 -1.41 1.10 -12.82
N ARG A 64 -0.35 1.89 -12.67
CA ARG A 64 0.39 1.99 -11.42
C ARG A 64 0.89 3.40 -11.18
N ARG A 65 1.34 3.68 -9.95
CA ARG A 65 2.01 4.92 -9.53
C ARG A 65 3.32 4.62 -8.85
N GLU A 66 4.24 5.58 -8.95
CA GLU A 66 5.55 5.51 -8.31
C GLU A 66 5.87 6.83 -7.61
N ILE A 67 6.54 6.74 -6.45
CA ILE A 67 7.09 7.86 -5.70
C ILE A 67 8.58 7.57 -5.52
N ASN A 68 9.45 8.37 -6.14
CA ASN A 68 10.89 8.27 -6.00
C ASN A 68 11.50 9.40 -5.15
N TRP A 69 10.68 10.25 -4.54
CA TRP A 69 11.03 11.36 -3.66
C TRP A 69 11.80 12.51 -4.30
N ASP A 70 12.48 12.32 -5.42
CA ASP A 70 13.38 13.29 -6.08
C ASP A 70 12.69 14.59 -6.47
N GLY A 71 11.39 14.52 -6.76
CA GLY A 71 10.56 15.70 -7.08
C GLY A 71 10.09 16.52 -5.86
N VAL A 72 10.46 16.14 -4.64
CA VAL A 72 10.13 16.91 -3.44
C VAL A 72 10.99 18.20 -3.44
N PRO A 73 10.39 19.40 -3.29
CA PRO A 73 11.16 20.64 -3.22
C PRO A 73 12.14 20.67 -2.04
N ASP A 74 13.28 21.34 -2.23
CA ASP A 74 14.32 21.48 -1.18
C ASP A 74 13.75 22.11 0.10
N SER A 75 12.78 23.02 -0.02
CA SER A 75 12.09 23.61 1.13
C SER A 75 11.26 22.64 1.98
N LEU A 76 11.00 21.42 1.47
CA LEU A 76 10.27 20.34 2.15
C LEU A 76 11.16 19.09 2.36
N SER A 77 12.46 19.22 2.15
CA SER A 77 13.44 18.18 2.45
C SER A 77 14.24 18.51 3.72
N ALA A 78 14.95 17.55 4.24
CA ALA A 78 15.77 17.68 5.44
C ALA A 78 16.60 18.99 5.44
N PRO A 79 16.64 19.74 6.57
CA PRO A 79 16.10 19.39 7.88
C PRO A 79 14.59 19.66 8.05
N ASN A 80 13.89 20.17 7.02
CA ASN A 80 12.48 20.49 7.09
C ASN A 80 11.62 19.20 7.05
N ALA A 81 10.38 19.34 7.55
CA ALA A 81 9.42 18.25 7.52
C ALA A 81 8.70 18.16 6.17
N LEU A 82 8.44 16.94 5.71
CA LEU A 82 7.53 16.69 4.60
C LEU A 82 6.09 16.64 5.12
N PRO A 83 5.13 17.40 4.54
CA PRO A 83 3.72 17.27 4.87
C PRO A 83 3.21 15.85 4.61
N PHE A 84 2.44 15.29 5.55
CA PHE A 84 1.94 13.91 5.48
C PHE A 84 1.09 13.63 4.23
N ASN A 85 0.43 14.64 3.69
CA ASN A 85 -0.46 14.55 2.53
C ASN A 85 0.15 15.12 1.24
N PHE A 86 1.46 15.37 1.21
CA PHE A 86 2.13 15.96 0.03
C PHE A 86 1.82 15.17 -1.25
N PHE A 87 1.85 13.84 -1.18
CA PHE A 87 1.60 12.95 -2.32
C PHE A 87 0.11 12.63 -2.54
N ASN A 88 -0.78 13.36 -1.91
CA ASN A 88 -2.21 13.37 -2.27
C ASN A 88 -2.67 14.77 -2.68
N SER A 89 -2.25 15.83 -1.97
CA SER A 89 -2.73 17.19 -2.21
C SER A 89 -1.86 17.98 -3.20
N THR A 90 -0.53 17.99 -3.00
CA THR A 90 0.42 18.82 -3.77
C THR A 90 0.91 18.13 -5.03
N SER A 91 1.23 16.85 -4.93
CA SER A 91 1.64 15.99 -6.04
C SER A 91 0.72 14.77 -6.07
N PRO A 92 -0.51 14.88 -6.65
CA PRO A 92 -1.59 13.94 -6.45
C PRO A 92 -1.25 12.53 -6.96
N ARG A 93 -0.79 11.67 -6.06
CA ARG A 93 -0.54 10.24 -6.28
C ARG A 93 -1.47 9.34 -5.48
N GLY A 94 -2.36 9.95 -4.64
CA GLY A 94 -3.32 9.22 -3.82
C GLY A 94 -2.70 8.50 -2.64
N ALA A 95 -1.59 9.01 -2.08
CA ALA A 95 -0.93 8.44 -0.91
C ALA A 95 -0.82 9.49 0.20
N GLU A 96 -1.26 9.13 1.41
CA GLU A 96 -1.07 9.91 2.64
C GLU A 96 -0.38 9.06 3.70
N PHE A 97 0.47 9.69 4.48
CA PHE A 97 1.32 9.00 5.46
C PHE A 97 0.87 9.28 6.89
N SER A 98 1.02 8.29 7.77
CA SER A 98 0.90 8.49 9.21
C SER A 98 1.97 7.71 9.97
N THR A 99 2.35 8.20 11.16
CA THR A 99 3.38 7.60 12.01
C THR A 99 3.08 7.86 13.48
N PRO A 100 3.44 6.97 14.40
CA PRO A 100 3.47 7.27 15.83
C PRO A 100 4.54 8.30 16.21
N GLY A 101 5.49 8.59 15.31
CA GLY A 101 6.55 9.57 15.51
C GLY A 101 6.07 11.02 15.37
N THR A 102 7.00 11.93 15.12
CA THR A 102 6.74 13.39 15.08
C THR A 102 6.49 13.94 13.65
N GLY A 103 6.68 13.12 12.62
CA GLY A 103 6.48 13.52 11.22
C GLY A 103 7.36 12.73 10.26
N PHE A 104 7.63 13.34 9.11
CA PHE A 104 8.36 12.70 8.01
C PHE A 104 9.45 13.63 7.49
N GLN A 105 10.53 13.03 7.01
CA GLN A 105 11.57 13.72 6.25
C GLN A 105 11.89 12.99 4.95
N VAL A 106 12.22 13.80 3.94
CA VAL A 106 12.92 13.37 2.74
C VAL A 106 14.35 13.90 2.85
N SER A 107 15.35 13.10 2.51
CA SER A 107 16.76 13.50 2.66
C SER A 107 17.12 14.68 1.75
N SER A 108 18.14 15.45 2.14
CA SER A 108 18.65 16.57 1.34
C SER A 108 19.34 16.09 0.08
N ASN A 109 19.32 16.91 -0.97
CA ASN A 109 20.21 16.79 -2.11
C ASN A 109 21.64 17.19 -1.75
N ALA A 110 22.60 16.67 -2.47
CA ALA A 110 23.99 17.11 -2.38
C ALA A 110 24.09 18.63 -2.67
N GLY A 111 24.80 19.34 -1.81
CA GLY A 111 24.97 20.81 -1.90
C GLY A 111 23.88 21.63 -1.21
N MET A 112 22.76 21.03 -0.79
CA MET A 112 21.71 21.69 0.00
C MET A 112 21.80 21.39 1.49
N GLY A 113 22.45 20.29 1.88
CA GLY A 113 22.63 19.86 3.25
C GLY A 113 23.31 18.49 3.30
N PRO A 114 23.49 17.92 4.51
CA PRO A 114 23.98 16.57 4.65
C PRO A 114 23.00 15.57 4.01
N VAL A 115 23.51 14.77 3.06
CA VAL A 115 22.71 13.74 2.36
C VAL A 115 22.33 12.60 3.31
N ASN A 116 21.40 11.74 2.87
CA ASN A 116 21.06 10.46 3.52
C ASN A 116 20.76 10.60 5.03
N PHE A 117 20.06 11.69 5.42
CA PHE A 117 19.74 11.98 6.83
C PHE A 117 20.95 12.27 7.75
N GLY A 118 22.09 12.70 7.19
CA GLY A 118 23.23 13.18 7.97
C GLY A 118 22.93 14.39 8.85
N ASN A 119 21.79 15.05 8.65
CA ASN A 119 21.25 16.09 9.55
C ASN A 119 20.70 15.49 10.87
N ILE A 120 20.33 14.21 10.91
CA ILE A 120 19.89 13.50 12.13
C ILE A 120 21.10 12.93 12.84
N ASP A 121 21.93 12.17 12.12
CA ASP A 121 23.20 11.65 12.60
C ASP A 121 24.24 11.65 11.46
N PRO A 122 25.44 12.23 11.66
CA PRO A 122 26.47 12.28 10.61
C PRO A 122 26.90 10.93 10.06
N THR A 123 26.76 9.84 10.84
CA THR A 123 27.13 8.49 10.38
C THR A 123 26.24 8.00 9.26
N TYR A 124 24.99 8.45 9.18
CA TYR A 124 24.01 8.01 8.20
C TYR A 124 24.41 8.29 6.74
N THR A 125 25.26 9.29 6.52
CA THR A 125 25.81 9.56 5.18
C THR A 125 26.58 8.38 4.58
N ASN A 126 27.09 7.48 5.42
CA ASN A 126 27.84 6.28 5.02
C ASN A 126 27.06 4.98 5.26
N VAL A 127 25.93 5.05 5.93
CA VAL A 127 25.05 3.90 6.21
C VAL A 127 24.05 3.71 5.07
N PHE A 128 23.41 4.79 4.65
CA PHE A 128 22.37 4.71 3.61
C PHE A 128 22.88 5.10 2.23
N ALA A 129 22.24 4.53 1.20
CA ALA A 129 22.41 4.94 -0.19
C ALA A 129 21.05 5.04 -0.88
N ALA A 130 20.88 6.05 -1.74
CA ALA A 130 19.69 6.16 -2.56
C ALA A 130 19.75 5.18 -3.74
N PHE A 131 18.66 4.47 -3.97
CA PHE A 131 18.48 3.57 -5.10
C PHE A 131 18.17 4.32 -6.38
N SER A 132 17.14 5.16 -6.36
CA SER A 132 16.94 6.23 -7.31
C SER A 132 17.62 7.47 -6.74
N SER A 133 18.45 8.13 -7.51
CA SER A 133 19.16 9.31 -7.01
C SER A 133 18.20 10.50 -7.00
N GLN A 134 18.12 11.23 -5.90
CA GLN A 134 19.09 11.51 -4.85
C GLN A 134 18.51 11.37 -3.44
N ARG A 135 17.20 11.06 -3.28
CA ARG A 135 16.49 11.27 -2.03
C ARG A 135 15.96 9.97 -1.45
N LEU A 136 15.98 9.92 -0.13
CA LEU A 136 15.42 8.86 0.71
C LEU A 136 14.29 9.41 1.55
N PHE A 137 13.44 8.52 2.10
CA PHE A 137 12.30 8.86 2.94
C PHE A 137 12.33 8.10 4.26
N THR A 138 11.96 8.79 5.36
CA THR A 138 11.84 8.19 6.68
C THR A 138 10.79 8.88 7.54
N ALA A 139 10.26 8.18 8.55
CA ALA A 139 9.59 8.79 9.68
C ALA A 139 10.60 9.33 10.68
N VAL A 140 10.26 10.40 11.40
CA VAL A 140 11.05 11.00 12.47
C VAL A 140 10.49 10.58 13.83
N GLY A 141 11.35 10.02 14.70
CA GLY A 141 10.94 9.59 16.03
C GLY A 141 10.15 8.28 16.08
N SER A 142 10.06 7.58 14.97
CA SER A 142 9.46 6.23 14.88
C SER A 142 10.09 5.46 13.72
N ASN A 143 10.10 4.13 13.82
CA ASN A 143 10.42 3.23 12.71
C ASN A 143 9.16 2.69 11.99
N ILE A 144 7.98 3.26 12.27
CA ILE A 144 6.69 2.84 11.70
C ILE A 144 6.16 3.93 10.78
N VAL A 145 5.76 3.54 9.57
CA VAL A 145 5.05 4.36 8.59
C VAL A 145 3.82 3.61 8.12
N ASP A 146 2.66 4.23 8.24
CA ASP A 146 1.45 3.78 7.54
C ASP A 146 1.28 4.60 6.25
N VAL A 147 0.96 3.93 5.14
CA VAL A 147 0.56 4.54 3.87
C VAL A 147 -0.91 4.24 3.64
N ASN A 148 -1.73 5.27 3.58
CA ASN A 148 -3.17 5.19 3.32
C ASN A 148 -3.46 5.64 1.89
N PHE A 149 -4.37 4.94 1.20
CA PHE A 149 -4.66 5.22 -0.20
C PHE A 149 -5.97 5.98 -0.39
N PHE A 150 -5.93 6.95 -1.30
CA PHE A 150 -7.04 7.83 -1.69
C PHE A 150 -7.14 7.94 -3.20
N LEU A 151 -8.28 8.30 -3.73
CA LEU A 151 -8.35 8.78 -5.11
C LEU A 151 -7.48 10.03 -5.24
N PRO A 152 -6.52 10.07 -6.19
CA PRO A 152 -5.53 11.13 -6.27
C PRO A 152 -6.14 12.54 -6.26
N GLY A 153 -5.67 13.38 -5.34
CA GLY A 153 -6.14 14.77 -5.18
C GLY A 153 -7.47 14.91 -4.45
N THR A 154 -7.99 13.85 -3.83
CA THR A 154 -9.26 13.87 -3.11
C THR A 154 -9.13 13.32 -1.69
N ALA A 155 -10.17 13.53 -0.87
CA ALA A 155 -10.30 12.87 0.44
C ALA A 155 -11.07 11.54 0.39
N THR A 156 -11.35 11.02 -0.82
CA THR A 156 -12.10 9.77 -0.98
C THR A 156 -11.17 8.58 -0.79
N PRO A 157 -11.40 7.71 0.20
CA PRO A 157 -10.62 6.49 0.38
C PRO A 157 -10.63 5.61 -0.88
N ALA A 158 -9.49 5.03 -1.17
CA ALA A 158 -9.30 4.16 -2.32
C ALA A 158 -8.55 2.89 -1.92
N GLY A 159 -8.46 1.96 -2.83
CA GLY A 159 -7.64 0.77 -2.68
C GLY A 159 -6.69 0.57 -3.84
N VAL A 160 -5.62 -0.15 -3.58
CA VAL A 160 -4.64 -0.62 -4.58
C VAL A 160 -4.57 -2.14 -4.55
N THR A 161 -4.18 -2.77 -5.65
CA THR A 161 -4.04 -4.23 -5.74
C THR A 161 -2.67 -4.73 -5.32
N GLY A 162 -1.68 -3.85 -5.21
CA GLY A 162 -0.34 -4.18 -4.75
C GLY A 162 0.42 -2.93 -4.32
N PHE A 163 1.38 -3.14 -3.41
CA PHE A 163 2.31 -2.13 -2.93
C PHE A 163 3.69 -2.77 -2.72
N GLY A 164 4.74 -2.03 -3.05
CA GLY A 164 6.12 -2.41 -2.81
C GLY A 164 7.00 -1.20 -2.54
N SER A 165 8.14 -1.44 -1.89
CA SER A 165 9.12 -0.41 -1.57
C SER A 165 10.54 -0.92 -1.70
N VAL A 166 11.44 -0.03 -2.09
CA VAL A 166 12.87 -0.19 -1.94
C VAL A 166 13.29 0.27 -0.56
N PHE A 167 14.23 -0.43 0.05
CA PHE A 167 14.81 -0.12 1.35
C PHE A 167 16.32 -0.01 1.22
N SER A 168 16.90 0.88 1.99
CA SER A 168 18.35 1.00 2.16
C SER A 168 18.71 0.52 3.56
N ASP A 169 19.68 -0.41 3.64
CA ASP A 169 20.34 -0.86 4.85
C ASP A 169 19.46 -1.77 5.74
N VAL A 170 18.93 -2.85 5.17
CA VAL A 170 18.24 -3.90 5.96
C VAL A 170 19.25 -4.96 6.34
N ASP A 171 19.83 -4.85 7.53
CA ASP A 171 20.91 -5.73 7.98
C ASP A 171 20.41 -7.02 8.64
N LEU A 172 19.32 -6.94 9.39
CA LEU A 172 18.84 -8.03 10.21
C LEU A 172 17.55 -8.64 9.66
N ALA A 173 17.52 -9.96 9.57
CA ALA A 173 16.33 -10.67 9.17
C ALA A 173 15.16 -10.45 10.16
N ASN A 174 13.95 -10.29 9.62
CA ASN A 174 12.71 -10.14 10.38
C ASN A 174 12.59 -8.83 11.20
N THR A 175 13.39 -7.82 10.92
CA THR A 175 13.30 -6.49 11.55
C THR A 175 12.49 -5.52 10.68
N THR A 176 12.59 -5.64 9.36
CA THR A 176 11.87 -4.81 8.38
C THR A 176 10.74 -5.61 7.75
N SER A 177 9.54 -5.04 7.71
CA SER A 177 8.35 -5.72 7.17
C SER A 177 7.33 -4.74 6.60
N ILE A 178 6.49 -5.25 5.71
CA ILE A 178 5.28 -4.57 5.23
C ILE A 178 4.07 -5.43 5.62
N GLN A 179 3.15 -4.85 6.39
CA GLN A 179 1.85 -5.44 6.71
C GLN A 179 0.77 -4.78 5.87
N TYR A 180 -0.04 -5.59 5.20
CA TYR A 180 -1.09 -5.16 4.29
C TYR A 180 -2.45 -5.27 4.96
N PHE A 181 -3.31 -4.27 4.77
CA PHE A 181 -4.67 -4.25 5.27
C PHE A 181 -5.63 -3.95 4.13
N SER A 182 -6.73 -4.69 4.08
CA SER A 182 -7.79 -4.43 3.11
C SER A 182 -8.45 -3.06 3.35
N THR A 183 -9.27 -2.62 2.42
CA THR A 183 -10.09 -1.42 2.56
C THR A 183 -11.09 -1.48 3.72
N ALA A 184 -11.38 -2.68 4.23
CA ALA A 184 -12.16 -2.90 5.46
C ALA A 184 -11.27 -2.95 6.73
N GLY A 185 -9.96 -2.74 6.63
CA GLY A 185 -9.02 -2.79 7.75
C GLY A 185 -8.63 -4.21 8.21
N ILE A 186 -9.02 -5.23 7.45
CA ILE A 186 -8.67 -6.63 7.75
C ILE A 186 -7.24 -6.90 7.27
N SER A 187 -6.42 -7.57 8.09
CA SER A 187 -5.06 -7.95 7.70
C SER A 187 -5.08 -8.94 6.54
N LEU A 188 -4.31 -8.62 5.50
CA LEU A 188 -4.06 -9.47 4.34
C LEU A 188 -2.72 -10.23 4.46
N GLY A 189 -1.94 -9.94 5.50
CA GLY A 189 -0.66 -10.58 5.78
C GLY A 189 0.44 -9.60 6.15
N THR A 190 1.54 -10.15 6.70
CA THR A 190 2.78 -9.45 7.00
C THR A 190 3.91 -10.19 6.27
N PHE A 191 4.71 -9.43 5.52
CA PHE A 191 5.82 -9.97 4.73
C PHE A 191 7.10 -9.28 5.14
N PHE A 192 8.15 -10.05 5.35
CA PHE A 192 9.44 -9.54 5.75
C PHE A 192 10.31 -9.20 4.54
N VAL A 193 10.98 -8.06 4.64
CA VAL A 193 11.95 -7.60 3.64
C VAL A 193 13.21 -8.48 3.77
N PRO A 194 13.76 -9.01 2.68
CA PRO A 194 15.00 -9.77 2.73
C PRO A 194 16.16 -8.90 3.18
N ALA A 195 16.96 -9.42 4.12
CA ALA A 195 18.12 -8.72 4.67
C ALA A 195 19.35 -8.91 3.81
N GLN A 196 20.20 -7.88 3.78
CA GLN A 196 21.56 -7.91 3.24
C GLN A 196 22.46 -7.15 4.19
N PHE A 197 23.30 -7.85 4.92
CA PHE A 197 24.25 -7.26 5.86
C PHE A 197 25.25 -6.34 5.18
N GLY A 198 25.52 -5.18 5.80
CA GLY A 198 26.52 -4.20 5.35
C GLY A 198 25.90 -2.86 4.99
N SER A 199 26.65 -1.78 5.16
CA SER A 199 26.16 -0.42 4.86
C SER A 199 25.94 -0.21 3.35
N GLN A 200 25.00 0.67 3.01
CA GLN A 200 24.66 1.06 1.65
C GLN A 200 24.09 -0.10 0.81
N THR A 201 23.50 -1.09 1.45
CA THR A 201 22.85 -2.22 0.79
C THR A 201 21.43 -1.85 0.36
N PHE A 202 20.85 -2.67 -0.52
CA PHE A 202 19.51 -2.48 -1.04
C PHE A 202 18.67 -3.74 -0.84
N SER A 203 17.41 -3.52 -0.47
CA SER A 203 16.38 -4.56 -0.43
C SER A 203 15.12 -4.08 -1.12
N PHE A 204 14.39 -4.99 -1.73
CA PHE A 204 13.08 -4.75 -2.32
C PHE A 204 12.09 -5.78 -1.81
N LEU A 205 10.89 -5.33 -1.51
CA LEU A 205 9.72 -6.18 -1.29
C LEU A 205 8.50 -5.54 -1.95
N GLY A 206 7.85 -6.29 -2.83
CA GLY A 206 6.57 -5.96 -3.43
C GLY A 206 5.60 -7.13 -3.26
N VAL A 207 4.37 -6.84 -2.87
CA VAL A 207 3.30 -7.84 -2.76
C VAL A 207 2.05 -7.34 -3.47
N SER A 208 1.48 -8.18 -4.33
CA SER A 208 0.23 -7.95 -5.02
C SER A 208 -0.78 -9.07 -4.76
N PHE A 209 -2.06 -8.74 -4.88
CA PHE A 209 -3.18 -9.66 -4.68
C PHE A 209 -4.02 -9.69 -5.97
N ASN A 210 -4.30 -10.86 -6.49
CA ASN A 210 -4.94 -11.05 -7.80
C ASN A 210 -6.34 -11.68 -7.76
N ALA A 211 -6.91 -11.93 -6.58
CA ALA A 211 -8.24 -12.50 -6.44
C ALA A 211 -9.32 -11.46 -6.06
N GLY A 212 -9.02 -10.17 -6.26
CA GLY A 212 -9.96 -9.06 -6.06
C GLY A 212 -9.82 -8.33 -4.72
N GLU A 213 -8.80 -8.66 -3.93
CA GLU A 213 -8.50 -7.92 -2.72
C GLU A 213 -7.96 -6.54 -3.07
N MET A 214 -8.42 -5.55 -2.29
CA MET A 214 -7.96 -4.17 -2.38
C MET A 214 -7.29 -3.78 -1.06
N ILE A 215 -6.06 -3.31 -1.14
CA ILE A 215 -5.28 -2.80 -0.02
C ILE A 215 -5.71 -1.36 0.22
N GLY A 216 -6.28 -1.06 1.37
CA GLY A 216 -6.61 0.32 1.78
C GLY A 216 -5.46 1.00 2.52
N ARG A 217 -4.62 0.22 3.18
CA ARG A 217 -3.47 0.70 3.96
C ARG A 217 -2.35 -0.34 4.00
N VAL A 218 -1.13 0.12 4.01
CA VAL A 218 0.03 -0.68 4.40
C VAL A 218 0.71 -0.08 5.63
N ARG A 219 1.26 -0.93 6.50
CA ARG A 219 2.14 -0.54 7.59
C ARG A 219 3.54 -1.06 7.32
N ILE A 220 4.50 -0.16 7.26
CA ILE A 220 5.91 -0.46 7.09
C ILE A 220 6.58 -0.33 8.44
N THR A 221 7.32 -1.36 8.85
CA THR A 221 8.23 -1.32 9.99
C THR A 221 9.65 -1.31 9.44
N ASN A 222 10.42 -0.26 9.71
CA ASN A 222 11.77 -0.05 9.21
C ASN A 222 12.79 -0.41 10.29
N GLY A 223 13.41 -1.58 10.14
CA GLY A 223 14.35 -2.06 11.16
C GLY A 223 13.73 -2.20 12.54
N ASN A 224 14.56 -2.20 13.55
CA ASN A 224 14.14 -2.32 14.95
C ASN A 224 14.40 -1.05 15.79
N ARG A 225 14.87 0.03 15.15
CA ARG A 225 15.11 1.35 15.78
C ARG A 225 14.67 2.48 14.85
N ALA A 226 14.11 3.53 15.45
CA ALA A 226 13.91 4.80 14.76
C ALA A 226 15.26 5.50 14.57
N LEU A 227 15.40 6.25 13.48
CA LEU A 227 16.52 7.15 13.28
C LEU A 227 16.57 8.19 14.40
N GLY A 228 17.76 8.53 14.88
CA GLY A 228 17.97 9.52 15.92
C GLY A 228 19.44 9.85 16.12
N ALA A 229 19.72 10.99 16.76
CA ALA A 229 21.08 11.38 17.08
C ALA A 229 21.71 10.34 18.04
N GLY A 230 22.89 9.82 17.71
CA GLY A 230 23.57 8.77 18.45
C GLY A 230 22.96 7.37 18.30
N VAL A 231 21.94 7.21 17.47
CA VAL A 231 21.42 5.90 17.09
C VAL A 231 22.16 5.47 15.84
N THR A 232 23.32 4.87 16.01
CA THR A 232 24.14 4.36 14.91
C THR A 232 23.72 2.96 14.54
N ASP A 233 23.79 2.66 13.26
CA ASP A 233 23.82 1.28 12.80
C ASP A 233 25.21 0.74 13.06
N GLN A 234 25.34 -0.27 13.93
CA GLN A 234 26.65 -0.81 14.29
C GLN A 234 26.68 -2.31 14.03
N ASN A 235 27.67 -2.70 13.24
CA ASN A 235 28.07 -4.08 13.08
C ASN A 235 28.40 -4.72 14.43
N GLY A 236 27.55 -5.64 14.89
CA GLY A 236 27.75 -6.40 16.13
C GLY A 236 26.85 -6.03 17.30
N ASP A 237 26.11 -4.96 17.23
CA ASP A 237 24.96 -4.72 18.12
C ASP A 237 23.68 -5.03 17.31
N LEU A 238 22.68 -5.58 17.93
CA LEU A 238 21.44 -6.02 17.28
C LEU A 238 20.52 -4.84 16.84
N ARG A 239 21.11 -3.69 16.47
CA ARG A 239 20.41 -2.54 15.93
C ARG A 239 20.36 -2.61 14.40
N ASP A 240 19.23 -2.27 13.85
CA ASP A 240 18.96 -2.20 12.42
C ASP A 240 18.16 -0.92 12.18
N VAL A 241 18.79 0.07 11.56
CA VAL A 241 18.17 1.34 11.15
C VAL A 241 17.99 1.32 9.64
N VAL A 242 16.77 1.52 9.19
CA VAL A 242 16.39 1.35 7.79
C VAL A 242 15.64 2.57 7.28
N VAL A 243 15.91 2.96 6.06
CA VAL A 243 15.18 4.01 5.36
C VAL A 243 14.60 3.49 4.05
N MET A 244 13.64 4.22 3.49
CA MET A 244 12.94 3.83 2.28
C MET A 244 13.35 4.70 1.09
N ASP A 245 13.26 4.09 -0.09
CA ASP A 245 13.33 4.77 -1.36
C ASP A 245 12.04 4.52 -2.15
N ASP A 246 12.08 4.19 -3.42
CA ASP A 246 10.94 4.06 -4.33
C ASP A 246 9.75 3.33 -3.71
N PHE A 247 8.57 3.98 -3.72
CA PHE A 247 7.29 3.32 -3.52
C PHE A 247 6.64 3.04 -4.87
N ILE A 248 6.15 1.82 -5.04
CA ILE A 248 5.49 1.36 -6.26
C ILE A 248 4.16 0.71 -5.86
N TYR A 249 3.05 1.16 -6.45
CA TYR A 249 1.72 0.63 -6.16
C TYR A 249 0.79 0.75 -7.36
N SER A 250 -0.25 -0.08 -7.42
CA SER A 250 -1.23 0.03 -8.50
C SER A 250 -1.98 1.36 -8.43
N GLU A 251 -2.59 1.78 -9.54
CA GLU A 251 -3.42 3.01 -9.57
C GLU A 251 -4.51 2.93 -8.50
N PRO A 252 -4.62 3.91 -7.58
CA PRO A 252 -5.66 3.91 -6.57
C PRO A 252 -7.06 3.98 -7.20
N ALA A 253 -7.91 3.02 -6.87
CA ALA A 253 -9.27 2.91 -7.39
C ALA A 253 -10.30 3.00 -6.26
N GLY A 254 -11.44 3.61 -6.55
CA GLY A 254 -12.54 3.71 -5.60
C GLY A 254 -13.06 2.33 -5.20
N VAL A 255 -13.34 2.17 -3.92
CA VAL A 255 -13.89 0.91 -3.38
C VAL A 255 -15.41 0.95 -3.51
N PRO A 256 -16.06 -0.04 -4.18
CA PRO A 256 -17.50 -0.12 -4.21
C PRO A 256 -18.04 -0.25 -2.78
N GLU A 257 -18.91 0.66 -2.37
CA GLU A 257 -19.52 0.58 -1.04
C GLU A 257 -20.34 -0.70 -0.89
N PRO A 258 -20.15 -1.50 0.17
CA PRO A 258 -20.91 -2.73 0.41
C PRO A 258 -22.44 -2.51 0.43
N ALA A 259 -22.89 -1.32 0.84
CA ALA A 259 -24.30 -0.94 0.88
C ALA A 259 -24.97 -0.88 -0.51
N THR A 260 -24.23 -0.56 -1.56
CA THR A 260 -24.76 -0.43 -2.93
C THR A 260 -25.17 -1.79 -3.50
N ILE A 261 -24.44 -2.85 -3.18
CA ILE A 261 -24.75 -4.22 -3.60
C ILE A 261 -25.96 -4.76 -2.83
N LEU A 262 -26.01 -4.52 -1.51
CA LEU A 262 -27.14 -4.97 -0.66
C LEU A 262 -28.44 -4.24 -0.99
N THR A 263 -28.41 -2.93 -1.22
CA THR A 263 -29.59 -2.16 -1.62
C THR A 263 -30.06 -2.49 -3.01
N GLY A 264 -29.16 -2.77 -3.96
CA GLY A 264 -29.48 -3.26 -5.29
C GLY A 264 -30.18 -4.63 -5.27
N LEU A 265 -29.67 -5.58 -4.48
CA LEU A 265 -30.28 -6.91 -4.34
C LEU A 265 -31.63 -6.85 -3.59
N ALA A 266 -31.77 -6.01 -2.56
CA ALA A 266 -33.01 -5.80 -1.85
C ALA A 266 -34.08 -5.13 -2.77
N GLY A 267 -33.68 -4.16 -3.59
CA GLY A 267 -34.53 -3.52 -4.57
C GLY A 267 -35.04 -4.49 -5.64
N LEU A 268 -34.18 -5.33 -6.18
CA LEU A 268 -34.56 -6.39 -7.14
C LEU A 268 -35.53 -7.39 -6.51
N SER A 269 -35.30 -7.80 -5.27
CA SER A 269 -36.16 -8.72 -4.54
C SER A 269 -37.58 -8.15 -4.34
N LEU A 270 -37.68 -6.87 -3.98
CA LEU A 270 -38.97 -6.17 -3.83
C LEU A 270 -39.73 -6.04 -5.14
N VAL A 271 -39.05 -5.76 -6.26
CA VAL A 271 -39.68 -5.70 -7.60
C VAL A 271 -40.22 -7.06 -8.04
N VAL A 272 -39.48 -8.15 -7.77
CA VAL A 272 -39.95 -9.51 -8.07
C VAL A 272 -41.17 -9.90 -7.24
N ILE A 273 -41.18 -9.57 -5.95
CA ILE A 273 -42.33 -9.81 -5.06
C ILE A 273 -43.56 -9.01 -5.48
N ALA A 274 -43.37 -7.73 -5.84
CA ALA A 274 -44.47 -6.87 -6.30
C ALA A 274 -45.07 -7.36 -7.63
N ARG A 275 -44.26 -7.82 -8.58
CA ARG A 275 -44.73 -8.43 -9.83
C ARG A 275 -45.52 -9.72 -9.58
N ARG A 276 -45.06 -10.60 -8.70
CA ARG A 276 -45.78 -11.84 -8.33
C ARG A 276 -47.15 -11.55 -7.70
N ARG A 277 -47.25 -10.53 -6.80
CA ARG A 277 -48.52 -10.14 -6.19
C ARG A 277 -49.53 -9.57 -7.20
N LYS A 278 -49.07 -8.81 -8.24
CA LYS A 278 -49.96 -8.33 -9.30
C LYS A 278 -50.52 -9.46 -10.16
N LEU A 279 -49.71 -10.47 -10.49
CA LEU A 279 -50.14 -11.62 -11.24
C LEU A 279 -51.15 -12.49 -10.50
N THR A 280 -50.97 -12.74 -9.21
CA THR A 280 -51.90 -13.51 -8.38
C THR A 280 -53.23 -12.80 -8.14
N ASN A 281 -53.25 -11.46 -8.10
CA ASN A 281 -54.47 -10.70 -7.94
C ASN A 281 -55.26 -10.61 -9.28
N ALA A 282 -54.62 -10.57 -10.42
CA ALA A 282 -55.26 -10.60 -11.74
C ALA A 282 -55.97 -11.94 -12.00
N THR A 283 -55.39 -13.08 -11.58
CA THR A 283 -55.98 -14.41 -11.74
C THR A 283 -57.17 -14.64 -10.77
N ARG A 284 -57.28 -13.88 -9.66
CA ARG A 284 -58.40 -13.97 -8.73
C ARG A 284 -59.63 -13.14 -9.10
N GLN A 285 -59.52 -12.20 -10.02
CA GLN A 285 -60.62 -11.37 -10.52
C GLN A 285 -61.23 -11.94 -11.81
N SER A 286 -60.67 -12.98 -12.39
CA SER A 286 -61.18 -13.62 -13.63
C SER A 286 -61.91 -14.96 -13.38
N ASN A 287 -62.12 -15.35 -12.11
CA ASN A 287 -62.96 -16.46 -11.67
C ASN A 287 -64.07 -15.94 -10.72
#